data_f03157ee4677b01f0d79570cafca8bb7
#
_entry.id   f03157ee4677b01f0d79570cafca8bb7
#
_cell.length_a   1.000
_cell.length_b   1.000
_cell.length_c   1.000
_cell.angle_alpha   90.00
_cell.angle_beta   90.00
_cell.angle_gamma   90.00
#
_symmetry.space_group_name_H-M   'P 1'
#
loop_
_entity.id
_entity.type
_entity.pdbx_description
1 polymer ?
#
loop_
_entity_poly.entity_id
_entity_poly.type
_entity_poly.pdbx_seq_one_letter_code
_entity_poly.pdbx_strand_id
1 'polypeptide(L)'
;FPIAVNAVNPHKPLPLIVGIGYVSDKAYVIEERMRDYTFPVEGAEFAKGGKAADFLRFIQQDVKPYIEQHFDINKEKQYFFGHSFGGLFGLYVLFHQPDLFQHYTLASPCLWWGNGSFLPQNEPWISQKPSHILITLGYYEEHPEEDPNMTEEQLQRINQRKKMRTINAHQLAEILEKQGNSVEFISIPNKNHGGSIPDAIK
;
A
#
# COMPACT_ATOMS: atom_id res chain seq x y z
N PHE A 1 11.97 5.70 5.29
CA PHE A 1 13.18 5.41 4.51
C PHE A 1 14.20 4.57 5.31
N PRO A 2 14.61 4.89 6.55
CA PRO A 2 15.56 4.07 7.30
C PRO A 2 15.13 2.61 7.48
N ILE A 3 13.83 2.34 7.67
CA ILE A 3 13.30 0.98 7.82
C ILE A 3 13.56 0.15 6.56
N ALA A 4 13.32 0.69 5.37
CA ALA A 4 13.56 0.00 4.11
C ALA A 4 15.06 -0.29 3.90
N VAL A 5 15.94 0.67 4.22
CA VAL A 5 17.39 0.48 4.12
C VAL A 5 17.88 -0.61 5.07
N ASN A 6 17.36 -0.65 6.29
CA ASN A 6 17.74 -1.66 7.29
C ASN A 6 17.19 -3.07 6.98
N ALA A 7 16.14 -3.17 6.16
CA ALA A 7 15.57 -4.45 5.75
C ALA A 7 16.36 -5.14 4.62
N VAL A 8 17.27 -4.43 3.96
CA VAL A 8 18.07 -4.99 2.86
C VAL A 8 19.07 -6.02 3.38
N ASN A 9 19.06 -7.20 2.77
CA ASN A 9 20.02 -8.25 3.12
C ASN A 9 21.44 -7.89 2.61
N PRO A 10 22.43 -7.70 3.51
CA PRO A 10 23.77 -7.28 3.12
C PRO A 10 24.55 -8.31 2.29
N HIS A 11 24.07 -9.56 2.24
CA HIS A 11 24.71 -10.64 1.47
C HIS A 11 24.15 -10.79 0.04
N LYS A 12 23.19 -9.94 -0.35
CA LYS A 12 22.66 -9.89 -1.73
C LYS A 12 23.05 -8.57 -2.39
N PRO A 13 23.07 -8.50 -3.73
CA PRO A 13 23.23 -7.23 -4.44
C PRO A 13 22.22 -6.20 -3.92
N LEU A 14 22.70 -5.03 -3.53
CA LEU A 14 21.85 -3.98 -2.97
C LEU A 14 20.91 -3.45 -4.05
N PRO A 15 19.59 -3.43 -3.80
CA PRO A 15 18.65 -2.77 -4.69
C PRO A 15 18.81 -1.25 -4.60
N LEU A 16 18.53 -0.54 -5.69
CA LEU A 16 18.31 0.89 -5.63
C LEU A 16 16.96 1.14 -4.95
N ILE A 17 16.96 1.87 -3.82
CA ILE A 17 15.74 2.23 -3.10
C ILE A 17 15.42 3.69 -3.39
N VAL A 18 14.25 3.94 -3.97
CA VAL A 18 13.71 5.27 -4.24
C VAL A 18 12.62 5.57 -3.23
N GLY A 19 12.86 6.55 -2.36
CA GLY A 19 11.87 7.06 -1.42
C GLY A 19 11.29 8.39 -1.90
N ILE A 20 9.97 8.47 -2.05
CA ILE A 20 9.28 9.72 -2.36
C ILE A 20 8.73 10.29 -1.06
N GLY A 21 9.17 11.47 -0.70
CA GLY A 21 8.80 12.17 0.53
C GLY A 21 8.32 13.59 0.28
N TYR A 22 7.88 14.22 1.36
CA TYR A 22 7.46 15.62 1.37
C TYR A 22 8.49 16.47 2.09
N VAL A 23 8.61 17.74 1.71
CA VAL A 23 9.47 18.71 2.42
C VAL A 23 8.78 19.03 3.75
N SER A 24 9.21 18.36 4.81
CA SER A 24 8.63 18.49 6.14
C SER A 24 9.57 17.95 7.22
N ASP A 25 9.57 18.55 8.40
CA ASP A 25 10.24 18.06 9.60
C ASP A 25 9.48 16.92 10.30
N LYS A 26 8.24 16.66 9.87
CA LYS A 26 7.40 15.59 10.43
C LYS A 26 7.77 14.25 9.81
N ALA A 27 7.88 13.22 10.65
CA ALA A 27 8.13 11.85 10.20
C ALA A 27 7.04 11.31 9.25
N TYR A 28 5.79 11.74 9.46
CA TYR A 28 4.65 11.40 8.63
C TYR A 28 3.82 12.64 8.34
N VAL A 29 3.69 12.96 7.05
CA VAL A 29 2.87 14.08 6.56
C VAL A 29 1.52 13.52 6.14
N ILE A 30 0.62 13.37 7.11
CA ILE A 30 -0.64 12.61 6.95
C ILE A 30 -1.55 13.25 5.90
N GLU A 31 -1.69 14.59 5.92
CA GLU A 31 -2.61 15.30 5.03
C GLU A 31 -2.17 15.19 3.56
N GLU A 32 -0.89 15.40 3.27
CA GLU A 32 -0.33 15.29 1.94
C GLU A 32 -0.40 13.83 1.42
N ARG A 33 -0.08 12.87 2.29
CA ARG A 33 -0.20 11.44 1.94
C ARG A 33 -1.67 11.06 1.68
N MET A 34 -2.60 11.55 2.47
CA MET A 34 -4.02 11.33 2.23
C MET A 34 -4.45 11.94 0.91
N ARG A 35 -4.02 13.18 0.60
CA ARG A 35 -4.32 13.84 -0.67
C ARG A 35 -3.82 13.03 -1.86
N ASP A 36 -2.54 12.63 -1.84
CA ASP A 36 -1.84 12.10 -3.00
C ASP A 36 -2.00 10.58 -3.18
N TYR A 37 -2.36 9.83 -2.13
CA TYR A 37 -2.36 8.36 -2.18
C TYR A 37 -3.74 7.74 -2.21
N THR A 38 -4.80 8.54 -2.25
CA THR A 38 -6.15 7.99 -2.13
C THR A 38 -6.97 8.17 -3.41
N PHE A 39 -7.92 7.25 -3.58
CA PHE A 39 -8.92 7.32 -4.64
C PHE A 39 -9.85 8.52 -4.45
N PRO A 40 -10.32 9.17 -5.54
CA PRO A 40 -11.43 10.09 -5.46
C PRO A 40 -12.70 9.33 -5.05
N VAL A 41 -13.32 9.75 -3.96
CA VAL A 41 -14.55 9.14 -3.43
C VAL A 41 -15.46 10.24 -2.91
N GLU A 42 -16.76 9.97 -2.84
CA GLU A 42 -17.75 10.89 -2.27
C GLU A 42 -17.71 10.87 -0.75
N GLY A 43 -18.11 11.98 -0.13
CA GLY A 43 -18.18 12.16 1.31
C GLY A 43 -17.30 13.31 1.81
N ALA A 44 -17.85 14.14 2.70
CA ALA A 44 -17.14 15.30 3.25
C ALA A 44 -15.86 14.89 4.03
N GLU A 45 -15.90 13.73 4.67
CA GLU A 45 -14.78 13.16 5.42
C GLU A 45 -13.59 12.75 4.55
N PHE A 46 -13.82 12.55 3.24
CA PHE A 46 -12.80 12.17 2.27
C PHE A 46 -12.34 13.33 1.36
N ALA A 47 -12.93 14.51 1.51
CA ALA A 47 -12.74 15.66 0.61
C ALA A 47 -11.29 16.15 0.49
N LYS A 48 -10.44 15.87 1.48
CA LYS A 48 -9.01 16.20 1.45
C LYS A 48 -8.15 15.22 0.64
N GLY A 49 -8.71 14.09 0.21
CA GLY A 49 -8.04 13.05 -0.57
C GLY A 49 -8.33 13.11 -2.06
N GLY A 50 -8.08 11.99 -2.76
CA GLY A 50 -8.56 11.77 -4.12
C GLY A 50 -7.62 12.19 -5.25
N LYS A 51 -6.34 12.44 -4.98
CA LYS A 51 -5.34 12.86 -5.98
C LYS A 51 -4.39 11.75 -6.43
N ALA A 52 -4.76 10.48 -6.24
CA ALA A 52 -3.90 9.36 -6.65
C ALA A 52 -3.56 9.37 -8.15
N ALA A 53 -4.47 9.87 -9.01
CA ALA A 53 -4.20 10.02 -10.44
C ALA A 53 -3.05 11.00 -10.72
N ASP A 54 -3.01 12.13 -10.01
CA ASP A 54 -1.96 13.14 -10.18
C ASP A 54 -0.62 12.61 -9.67
N PHE A 55 -0.62 11.91 -8.54
CA PHE A 55 0.59 11.29 -7.99
C PHE A 55 1.12 10.14 -8.86
N LEU A 56 0.23 9.32 -9.42
CA LEU A 56 0.62 8.30 -10.40
C LEU A 56 1.28 8.93 -11.63
N ARG A 57 0.71 10.01 -12.16
CA ARG A 57 1.28 10.75 -13.30
C ARG A 57 2.66 11.30 -12.97
N PHE A 58 2.84 11.88 -11.78
CA PHE A 58 4.16 12.34 -11.29
C PHE A 58 5.18 11.21 -11.26
N ILE A 59 4.82 10.03 -10.75
CA ILE A 59 5.72 8.86 -10.77
C ILE A 59 6.10 8.48 -12.20
N GLN A 60 5.13 8.44 -13.11
CA GLN A 60 5.35 8.02 -14.50
C GLN A 60 6.15 9.03 -15.33
N GLN A 61 5.88 10.32 -15.15
CA GLN A 61 6.42 11.36 -16.03
C GLN A 61 7.69 12.02 -15.49
N ASP A 62 7.88 12.03 -14.18
CA ASP A 62 8.99 12.72 -13.54
C ASP A 62 9.93 11.75 -12.81
N VAL A 63 9.42 10.94 -11.86
CA VAL A 63 10.28 10.12 -11.00
C VAL A 63 10.94 8.99 -11.77
N LYS A 64 10.16 8.15 -12.47
CA LYS A 64 10.73 7.02 -13.21
C LYS A 64 11.72 7.45 -14.29
N PRO A 65 11.40 8.41 -15.18
CA PRO A 65 12.35 8.88 -16.18
C PRO A 65 13.62 9.46 -15.56
N TYR A 66 13.51 10.21 -14.47
CA TYR A 66 14.69 10.72 -13.75
C TYR A 66 15.60 9.61 -13.25
N ILE A 67 15.03 8.58 -12.59
CA ILE A 67 15.79 7.44 -12.09
C ILE A 67 16.42 6.66 -13.24
N GLU A 68 15.68 6.37 -14.29
CA GLU A 68 16.13 5.62 -15.47
C GLU A 68 17.25 6.34 -16.25
N GLN A 69 17.28 7.66 -16.19
CA GLN A 69 18.32 8.48 -16.82
C GLN A 69 19.61 8.56 -16.00
N HIS A 70 19.50 8.52 -14.66
CA HIS A 70 20.64 8.79 -13.78
C HIS A 70 21.26 7.54 -13.15
N PHE A 71 20.55 6.40 -13.20
CA PHE A 71 20.99 5.16 -12.58
C PHE A 71 20.83 3.99 -13.55
N ASP A 72 21.83 3.09 -13.54
CA ASP A 72 21.72 1.81 -14.27
C ASP A 72 20.82 0.87 -13.49
N ILE A 73 19.59 0.70 -13.96
CA ILE A 73 18.57 -0.12 -13.33
C ILE A 73 17.99 -1.16 -14.28
N ASN A 74 17.53 -2.27 -13.71
CA ASN A 74 16.77 -3.25 -14.47
C ASN A 74 15.30 -2.84 -14.55
N LYS A 75 14.85 -2.40 -15.74
CA LYS A 75 13.47 -1.94 -15.97
C LYS A 75 12.43 -3.06 -15.88
N GLU A 76 12.85 -4.33 -16.00
CA GLU A 76 11.99 -5.51 -15.88
C GLU A 76 11.90 -6.04 -14.44
N LYS A 77 12.56 -5.36 -13.46
CA LYS A 77 12.58 -5.76 -12.05
C LYS A 77 12.37 -4.55 -11.16
N GLN A 78 11.21 -3.93 -11.28
CA GLN A 78 10.82 -2.80 -10.45
C GLN A 78 9.78 -3.24 -9.44
N TYR A 79 9.98 -2.82 -8.19
CA TYR A 79 9.18 -3.19 -7.04
C TYR A 79 8.48 -1.96 -6.47
N PHE A 80 7.22 -2.12 -6.15
CA PHE A 80 6.45 -1.14 -5.38
C PHE A 80 6.28 -1.64 -3.94
N PHE A 81 6.52 -0.77 -2.98
CA PHE A 81 6.16 -0.97 -1.59
C PHE A 81 5.32 0.21 -1.10
N GLY A 82 4.17 -0.08 -0.52
CA GLY A 82 3.33 0.94 0.13
C GLY A 82 2.67 0.43 1.38
N HIS A 83 2.71 1.24 2.45
CA HIS A 83 2.05 0.95 3.72
C HIS A 83 0.90 1.91 3.98
N SER A 84 -0.22 1.40 4.50
CA SER A 84 -1.38 2.20 4.88
C SER A 84 -2.02 2.93 3.68
N PHE A 85 -2.05 4.25 3.64
CA PHE A 85 -2.41 5.02 2.44
C PHE A 85 -1.50 4.69 1.24
N GLY A 86 -0.21 4.39 1.49
CA GLY A 86 0.70 3.91 0.43
C GLY A 86 0.28 2.55 -0.14
N GLY A 87 -0.24 1.65 0.70
CA GLY A 87 -0.82 0.38 0.26
C GLY A 87 -2.10 0.58 -0.56
N LEU A 88 -2.94 1.54 -0.16
CA LEU A 88 -4.11 1.95 -0.93
C LEU A 88 -3.73 2.55 -2.29
N PHE A 89 -2.66 3.38 -2.33
CA PHE A 89 -2.12 3.89 -3.59
C PHE A 89 -1.60 2.76 -4.49
N GLY A 90 -0.96 1.74 -3.92
CA GLY A 90 -0.56 0.55 -4.67
C GLY A 90 -1.75 -0.17 -5.34
N LEU A 91 -2.91 -0.22 -4.67
CA LEU A 91 -4.16 -0.69 -5.30
C LEU A 91 -4.62 0.24 -6.42
N TYR A 92 -4.48 1.55 -6.24
CA TYR A 92 -4.77 2.51 -7.30
C TYR A 92 -3.93 2.22 -8.55
N VAL A 93 -2.62 2.01 -8.39
CA VAL A 93 -1.71 1.67 -9.50
C VAL A 93 -2.11 0.33 -10.14
N LEU A 94 -2.38 -0.71 -9.34
CA LEU A 94 -2.80 -2.03 -9.84
C LEU A 94 -4.08 -1.98 -10.67
N PHE A 95 -5.04 -1.14 -10.30
CA PHE A 95 -6.32 -1.04 -11.03
C PHE A 95 -6.23 -0.18 -12.29
N HIS A 96 -5.25 0.75 -12.40
CA HIS A 96 -5.17 1.71 -13.50
C HIS A 96 -3.95 1.53 -14.41
N GLN A 97 -2.80 1.08 -13.85
CA GLN A 97 -1.54 0.92 -14.55
C GLN A 97 -0.73 -0.24 -13.95
N PRO A 98 -1.24 -1.49 -13.99
CA PRO A 98 -0.64 -2.62 -13.29
C PRO A 98 0.76 -3.00 -13.77
N ASP A 99 1.12 -2.67 -15.01
CA ASP A 99 2.43 -2.91 -15.63
C ASP A 99 3.52 -1.91 -15.21
N LEU A 100 3.16 -0.88 -14.41
CA LEU A 100 4.12 0.13 -13.95
C LEU A 100 5.23 -0.48 -13.08
N PHE A 101 4.91 -1.51 -12.31
CA PHE A 101 5.85 -2.30 -11.52
C PHE A 101 5.59 -3.80 -11.74
N GLN A 102 6.62 -4.63 -11.62
CA GLN A 102 6.47 -6.08 -11.76
C GLN A 102 6.06 -6.75 -10.46
N HIS A 103 6.43 -6.15 -9.32
CA HIS A 103 6.10 -6.68 -7.99
C HIS A 103 5.48 -5.58 -7.13
N TYR A 104 4.44 -5.96 -6.39
CA TYR A 104 3.73 -5.07 -5.47
C TYR A 104 3.72 -5.64 -4.08
N THR A 105 4.13 -4.86 -3.09
CA THR A 105 3.89 -5.15 -1.67
C THR A 105 2.94 -4.09 -1.11
N LEU A 106 1.75 -4.54 -0.76
CA LEU A 106 0.67 -3.74 -0.20
C LEU A 106 0.55 -4.05 1.30
N ALA A 107 1.24 -3.27 2.11
CA ALA A 107 1.27 -3.48 3.55
C ALA A 107 0.13 -2.72 4.23
N SER A 108 -0.74 -3.44 4.93
CA SER A 108 -1.87 -2.89 5.70
C SER A 108 -2.66 -1.82 4.93
N PRO A 109 -3.15 -2.10 3.70
CA PRO A 109 -3.81 -1.10 2.86
C PRO A 109 -5.08 -0.57 3.53
N CYS A 110 -5.34 0.75 3.39
CA CYS A 110 -6.50 1.42 3.98
C CYS A 110 -7.81 1.08 3.24
N LEU A 111 -8.29 -0.17 3.35
CA LEU A 111 -9.49 -0.65 2.66
C LEU A 111 -10.80 -0.01 3.12
N TRP A 112 -10.78 0.75 4.23
CA TRP A 112 -11.89 1.52 4.75
C TRP A 112 -12.12 2.85 4.00
N TRP A 113 -11.19 3.30 3.16
CA TRP A 113 -11.31 4.55 2.42
C TRP A 113 -12.55 4.56 1.55
N GLY A 114 -13.31 5.66 1.58
CA GLY A 114 -14.57 5.81 0.83
C GLY A 114 -15.59 4.70 1.11
N ASN A 115 -15.57 4.11 2.29
CA ASN A 115 -16.42 2.96 2.64
C ASN A 115 -16.28 1.78 1.64
N GLY A 116 -15.09 1.61 1.06
CA GLY A 116 -14.81 0.57 0.07
C GLY A 116 -15.35 0.85 -1.34
N SER A 117 -15.93 2.03 -1.59
CA SER A 117 -16.54 2.38 -2.90
C SER A 117 -15.53 2.49 -4.05
N PHE A 118 -14.24 2.54 -3.74
CA PHE A 118 -13.16 2.56 -4.75
C PHE A 118 -12.90 1.21 -5.42
N LEU A 119 -13.43 0.13 -4.88
CA LEU A 119 -13.23 -1.21 -5.45
C LEU A 119 -13.93 -1.32 -6.80
N PRO A 120 -13.30 -1.93 -7.82
CA PRO A 120 -13.91 -2.11 -9.12
C PRO A 120 -15.21 -2.91 -9.05
N GLN A 121 -16.19 -2.51 -9.85
CA GLN A 121 -17.49 -3.17 -9.90
C GLN A 121 -17.50 -4.42 -10.81
N ASN A 122 -16.59 -4.45 -11.79
CA ASN A 122 -16.50 -5.51 -12.78
C ASN A 122 -15.14 -6.21 -12.74
N GLU A 123 -15.14 -7.52 -12.97
CA GLU A 123 -13.92 -8.30 -13.13
C GLU A 123 -13.48 -8.35 -14.60
N PRO A 124 -12.18 -8.51 -14.86
CA PRO A 124 -11.09 -8.55 -13.89
C PRO A 124 -10.75 -7.15 -13.34
N TRP A 125 -10.37 -7.08 -12.05
CA TRP A 125 -9.96 -5.82 -11.42
C TRP A 125 -8.61 -5.31 -11.92
N ILE A 126 -7.77 -6.22 -12.39
CA ILE A 126 -6.42 -5.92 -12.90
C ILE A 126 -6.36 -6.34 -14.37
N SER A 127 -6.14 -5.38 -15.27
CA SER A 127 -6.15 -5.60 -16.72
C SER A 127 -4.93 -6.39 -17.23
N GLN A 128 -3.78 -6.23 -16.59
CA GLN A 128 -2.53 -6.94 -16.91
C GLN A 128 -1.91 -7.46 -15.62
N LYS A 129 -1.59 -8.75 -15.60
CA LYS A 129 -1.10 -9.41 -14.39
C LYS A 129 0.35 -9.01 -14.09
N PRO A 130 0.64 -8.40 -12.93
CA PRO A 130 2.02 -8.23 -12.48
C PRO A 130 2.65 -9.60 -12.17
N SER A 131 3.97 -9.63 -11.99
CA SER A 131 4.68 -10.88 -11.67
C SER A 131 4.26 -11.43 -10.30
N HIS A 132 4.05 -10.55 -9.32
CA HIS A 132 3.63 -10.96 -7.98
C HIS A 132 3.01 -9.80 -7.18
N ILE A 133 2.03 -10.13 -6.36
CA ILE A 133 1.38 -9.22 -5.39
C ILE A 133 1.51 -9.84 -4.01
N LEU A 134 2.20 -9.16 -3.10
CA LEU A 134 2.22 -9.49 -1.69
C LEU A 134 1.30 -8.54 -0.93
N ILE A 135 0.35 -9.07 -0.18
CA ILE A 135 -0.50 -8.32 0.73
C ILE A 135 -0.16 -8.72 2.15
N THR A 136 0.21 -7.76 3.00
CA THR A 136 0.51 -8.05 4.40
C THR A 136 -0.41 -7.29 5.33
N LEU A 137 -0.60 -7.81 6.54
CA LEU A 137 -1.39 -7.19 7.59
C LEU A 137 -0.81 -7.55 8.95
N GLY A 138 -0.73 -6.61 9.87
CA GLY A 138 -0.43 -6.92 11.26
C GLY A 138 -1.58 -7.69 11.90
N TYR A 139 -1.28 -8.78 12.61
CA TYR A 139 -2.29 -9.65 13.24
C TYR A 139 -3.29 -8.86 14.10
N TYR A 140 -2.79 -7.93 14.90
CA TYR A 140 -3.63 -7.10 15.78
C TYR A 140 -4.52 -6.09 15.05
N GLU A 141 -4.39 -5.93 13.74
CA GLU A 141 -5.32 -5.10 12.96
C GLU A 141 -6.67 -5.79 12.75
N GLU A 142 -6.70 -7.14 12.76
CA GLU A 142 -7.93 -7.93 12.77
C GLU A 142 -8.35 -8.35 14.18
N HIS A 143 -7.40 -8.49 15.11
CA HIS A 143 -7.58 -8.91 16.48
C HIS A 143 -7.07 -7.85 17.47
N PRO A 144 -7.61 -6.61 17.41
CA PRO A 144 -7.09 -5.50 18.21
C PRO A 144 -7.26 -5.72 19.72
N GLU A 145 -8.24 -6.53 20.11
CA GLU A 145 -8.48 -6.92 21.50
C GLU A 145 -7.37 -7.78 22.10
N GLU A 146 -6.53 -8.40 21.28
CA GLU A 146 -5.41 -9.22 21.69
C GLU A 146 -4.08 -8.42 21.80
N ASP A 147 -4.03 -7.16 21.32
CA ASP A 147 -2.85 -6.31 21.44
C ASP A 147 -2.69 -5.82 22.90
N PRO A 148 -1.65 -6.23 23.63
CA PRO A 148 -1.47 -5.85 25.03
C PRO A 148 -1.25 -4.35 25.24
N ASN A 149 -0.95 -3.60 24.20
CA ASN A 149 -0.72 -2.15 24.24
C ASN A 149 -1.89 -1.35 23.65
N MET A 150 -3.03 -1.99 23.36
CA MET A 150 -4.18 -1.33 22.77
C MET A 150 -4.86 -0.40 23.75
N THR A 151 -5.05 0.87 23.38
CA THR A 151 -5.90 1.79 24.13
C THR A 151 -7.35 1.67 23.66
N GLU A 152 -8.29 2.05 24.52
CA GLU A 152 -9.70 2.03 24.18
C GLU A 152 -10.02 2.94 22.98
N GLU A 153 -9.39 4.11 22.89
CA GLU A 153 -9.54 5.03 21.77
C GLU A 153 -9.05 4.40 20.45
N GLN A 154 -7.91 3.72 20.48
CA GLN A 154 -7.38 2.99 19.31
C GLN A 154 -8.31 1.85 18.90
N LEU A 155 -8.83 1.08 19.86
CA LEU A 155 -9.77 0.00 19.63
C LEU A 155 -11.05 0.50 18.95
N GLN A 156 -11.64 1.59 19.46
CA GLN A 156 -12.83 2.21 18.88
C GLN A 156 -12.57 2.66 17.44
N ARG A 157 -11.45 3.30 17.18
CA ARG A 157 -11.06 3.75 15.82
C ARG A 157 -10.86 2.58 14.85
N ILE A 158 -10.19 1.51 15.28
CA ILE A 158 -9.99 0.31 14.46
C ILE A 158 -11.35 -0.32 14.14
N ASN A 159 -12.20 -0.51 15.15
CA ASN A 159 -13.52 -1.09 14.97
C ASN A 159 -14.41 -0.25 14.05
N GLN A 160 -14.33 1.07 14.13
CA GLN A 160 -15.02 1.95 13.18
C GLN A 160 -14.52 1.73 11.75
N ARG A 161 -13.21 1.70 11.51
CA ARG A 161 -12.64 1.46 10.19
C ARG A 161 -12.98 0.07 9.65
N LYS A 162 -13.03 -0.95 10.51
CA LYS A 162 -13.49 -2.30 10.13
C LYS A 162 -14.93 -2.29 9.62
N LYS A 163 -15.81 -1.45 10.18
CA LYS A 163 -17.20 -1.31 9.71
C LYS A 163 -17.32 -0.55 8.39
N MET A 164 -16.36 0.31 8.07
CA MET A 164 -16.36 1.11 6.84
C MET A 164 -15.87 0.31 5.61
N ARG A 165 -15.14 -0.78 5.78
CA ARG A 165 -14.64 -1.59 4.66
C ARG A 165 -15.67 -2.62 4.21
N THR A 166 -15.71 -2.91 2.92
CA THR A 166 -16.56 -3.98 2.34
C THR A 166 -15.85 -5.33 2.31
N ILE A 167 -14.51 -5.32 2.23
CA ILE A 167 -13.66 -6.51 2.29
C ILE A 167 -12.46 -6.26 3.21
N ASN A 168 -11.90 -7.32 3.76
CA ASN A 168 -10.61 -7.26 4.48
C ASN A 168 -9.43 -7.61 3.55
N ALA A 169 -8.20 -7.50 4.07
CA ALA A 169 -6.98 -7.74 3.28
C ALA A 169 -6.86 -9.21 2.80
N HIS A 170 -7.31 -10.18 3.58
CA HIS A 170 -7.34 -11.58 3.18
C HIS A 170 -8.33 -11.82 2.05
N GLN A 171 -9.55 -11.28 2.17
CA GLN A 171 -10.57 -11.35 1.10
C GLN A 171 -10.10 -10.66 -0.19
N LEU A 172 -9.39 -9.53 -0.08
CA LEU A 172 -8.78 -8.88 -1.24
C LEU A 172 -7.80 -9.83 -1.95
N ALA A 173 -6.92 -10.50 -1.20
CA ALA A 173 -5.99 -11.47 -1.77
C ALA A 173 -6.71 -12.63 -2.47
N GLU A 174 -7.73 -13.20 -1.83
CA GLU A 174 -8.54 -14.28 -2.42
C GLU A 174 -9.24 -13.87 -3.73
N ILE A 175 -9.80 -12.64 -3.76
CA ILE A 175 -10.46 -12.12 -4.97
C ILE A 175 -9.46 -11.99 -6.11
N LEU A 176 -8.31 -11.38 -5.86
CA LEU A 176 -7.27 -11.21 -6.87
C LEU A 176 -6.68 -12.53 -7.34
N GLU A 177 -6.51 -13.51 -6.44
CA GLU A 177 -6.04 -14.86 -6.78
C GLU A 177 -7.06 -15.59 -7.66
N LYS A 178 -8.36 -15.54 -7.32
CA LYS A 178 -9.45 -16.12 -8.13
C LYS A 178 -9.51 -15.54 -9.54
N GLN A 179 -9.11 -14.29 -9.72
CA GLN A 179 -8.96 -13.63 -11.03
C GLN A 179 -7.65 -14.04 -11.75
N GLY A 180 -6.89 -14.95 -11.18
CA GLY A 180 -5.69 -15.56 -11.78
C GLY A 180 -4.42 -14.74 -11.61
N ASN A 181 -4.37 -13.83 -10.65
CA ASN A 181 -3.12 -13.14 -10.28
C ASN A 181 -2.27 -14.02 -9.36
N SER A 182 -0.94 -13.82 -9.39
CA SER A 182 -0.02 -14.40 -8.42
C SER A 182 -0.07 -13.56 -7.14
N VAL A 183 -0.74 -14.05 -6.11
CA VAL A 183 -0.96 -13.32 -4.86
C VAL A 183 -0.48 -14.13 -3.67
N GLU A 184 0.15 -13.48 -2.71
CA GLU A 184 0.46 -14.01 -1.40
C GLU A 184 -0.15 -13.10 -0.33
N PHE A 185 -0.75 -13.70 0.71
CA PHE A 185 -1.22 -12.98 1.88
C PHE A 185 -0.45 -13.43 3.13
N ILE A 186 0.08 -12.46 3.89
CA ILE A 186 0.78 -12.73 5.15
C ILE A 186 0.15 -11.92 6.28
N SER A 187 -0.41 -12.61 7.29
CA SER A 187 -0.71 -12.03 8.58
C SER A 187 0.53 -12.07 9.46
N ILE A 188 1.07 -10.91 9.82
CA ILE A 188 2.32 -10.78 10.58
C ILE A 188 1.99 -10.93 12.08
N PRO A 189 2.44 -12.01 12.74
CA PRO A 189 2.05 -12.33 14.11
C PRO A 189 2.55 -11.27 15.10
N ASN A 190 1.75 -10.98 16.12
CA ASN A 190 2.07 -10.08 17.22
C ASN A 190 2.43 -8.65 16.78
N LYS A 191 1.89 -8.19 15.65
CA LYS A 191 2.12 -6.85 15.12
C LYS A 191 0.82 -6.08 14.91
N ASN A 192 0.86 -4.81 15.27
CA ASN A 192 -0.17 -3.83 14.93
C ASN A 192 0.19 -3.08 13.63
N HIS A 193 -0.63 -2.13 13.25
CA HIS A 193 -0.53 -1.37 12.00
C HIS A 193 0.87 -0.77 11.73
N GLY A 194 1.49 -0.15 12.73
CA GLY A 194 2.84 0.44 12.57
C GLY A 194 3.96 -0.57 12.77
N GLY A 195 3.78 -1.51 13.69
CA GLY A 195 4.78 -2.50 14.03
C GLY A 195 5.03 -3.56 12.95
N SER A 196 4.10 -3.70 11.99
CA SER A 196 4.22 -4.66 10.88
C SER A 196 5.15 -4.21 9.76
N ILE A 197 5.49 -2.92 9.67
CA ILE A 197 6.23 -2.34 8.52
C ILE A 197 7.58 -3.03 8.27
N PRO A 198 8.46 -3.26 9.28
CA PRO A 198 9.76 -3.89 9.04
C PRO A 198 9.66 -5.31 8.49
N ASP A 199 8.61 -6.04 8.88
CA ASP A 199 8.38 -7.42 8.46
C ASP A 199 7.70 -7.52 7.09
N ALA A 200 7.08 -6.44 6.62
CA ALA A 200 6.45 -6.36 5.31
C ALA A 200 7.42 -6.05 4.16
N ILE A 201 8.65 -5.56 4.45
CA ILE A 201 9.68 -5.16 3.46
C ILE A 201 10.61 -6.35 3.09
N LYS A 202 10.28 -7.66 3.26
CA LYS A 202 11.14 -8.85 3.03
C LYS A 202 11.21 -9.27 1.57
#